data_75d6d936c0dcb4de53102573a4ebbf60
#
_entry.id   75d6d936c0dcb4de53102573a4ebbf60
#
_cell.length_a   1.000
_cell.length_b   1.000
_cell.length_c   1.000
_cell.angle_alpha   90.00
_cell.angle_beta   90.00
_cell.angle_gamma   90.00
#
_symmetry.space_group_name_H-M   'P 1'
#
loop_
_entity.id
_entity.type
_entity.pdbx_description
1 polymer ?
#
loop_
_entity_poly.entity_id
_entity_poly.type
_entity_poly.pdbx_seq_one_letter_code
_entity_poly.pdbx_strand_id
1 'polypeptide(L)'
;MKKISPASPPRDPPGDERTLRLEVALRRSEKLAMAGRLAASVMHEINNPSQAIADLVYLLGKEADHPELVRARAAQIEEQLVRIQYIARQTLSFFRDTPQIQPKDLVPLVETALRYHSVLLQEKRIQVRKEVPDTLIASVYPGDFLQLISNLVRNSAEALPVGGTLRLRLRASATNGRLTIADNGRGIPQRLRARLFEAFQSDKAEAGNGLGLWISKTIVEKHGGRIRWRSCTEGKAQGTAFSVTMPLGGPVGAVGQLAPVLAAG
;
A
#
# COMPACT_ATOMS: atom_id res chain seq x y z
N MET A 1 34.19 44.50 -42.57
CA MET A 1 33.78 43.06 -42.46
C MET A 1 34.07 42.55 -41.08
N LYS A 2 33.08 42.45 -40.19
CA LYS A 2 33.24 41.86 -38.86
C LYS A 2 33.10 40.35 -38.99
N LYS A 3 34.15 39.58 -38.63
CA LYS A 3 34.11 38.12 -38.54
C LYS A 3 33.19 37.72 -37.38
N ILE A 4 32.10 37.04 -37.68
CA ILE A 4 31.24 36.36 -36.72
C ILE A 4 31.94 35.09 -36.31
N SER A 5 32.36 35.03 -35.05
CA SER A 5 32.93 33.82 -34.45
C SER A 5 31.82 32.75 -34.28
N PRO A 6 32.02 31.47 -34.63
CA PRO A 6 30.99 30.47 -34.44
C PRO A 6 30.70 30.26 -32.94
N ALA A 7 29.43 30.21 -32.58
CA ALA A 7 28.96 29.92 -31.24
C ALA A 7 29.47 28.54 -30.80
N SER A 8 30.08 28.48 -29.61
CA SER A 8 30.49 27.20 -29.00
C SER A 8 29.27 26.28 -28.83
N PRO A 9 29.42 24.96 -29.06
CA PRO A 9 28.33 24.01 -28.83
C PRO A 9 27.92 24.04 -27.35
N PRO A 10 26.64 23.75 -27.04
CA PRO A 10 26.17 23.71 -25.66
C PRO A 10 26.99 22.70 -24.87
N ARG A 11 27.51 23.13 -23.72
CA ARG A 11 28.28 22.26 -22.81
C ARG A 11 27.35 21.16 -22.29
N ASP A 12 27.78 19.91 -22.43
CA ASP A 12 27.10 18.78 -21.78
C ASP A 12 26.93 19.06 -20.30
N PRO A 13 25.76 18.77 -19.72
CA PRO A 13 25.54 18.95 -18.30
C PRO A 13 26.54 18.12 -17.49
N PRO A 14 26.95 18.60 -16.28
CA PRO A 14 27.88 17.88 -15.43
C PRO A 14 27.39 16.45 -15.18
N GLY A 15 28.31 15.49 -15.12
CA GLY A 15 28.02 14.05 -15.11
C GLY A 15 26.95 13.62 -14.12
N ASP A 16 26.82 14.32 -12.99
CA ASP A 16 25.79 14.09 -11.97
C ASP A 16 24.37 14.37 -12.47
N GLU A 17 24.16 15.39 -13.29
CA GLU A 17 22.83 15.73 -13.84
C GLU A 17 22.38 14.71 -14.91
N ARG A 18 23.31 14.21 -15.71
CA ARG A 18 23.05 13.18 -16.70
C ARG A 18 22.70 11.84 -16.02
N THR A 19 23.44 11.49 -14.99
CA THR A 19 23.18 10.29 -14.17
C THR A 19 21.81 10.36 -13.51
N LEU A 20 21.46 11.50 -12.91
CA LEU A 20 20.16 11.71 -12.30
C LEU A 20 19.00 11.59 -13.31
N ARG A 21 19.16 12.17 -14.51
CA ARG A 21 18.15 12.06 -15.59
C ARG A 21 17.99 10.63 -16.08
N LEU A 22 19.08 9.87 -16.19
CA LEU A 22 19.04 8.45 -16.57
C LEU A 22 18.35 7.60 -15.49
N GLU A 23 18.65 7.83 -14.24
CA GLU A 23 17.96 7.15 -13.13
C GLU A 23 16.46 7.43 -13.11
N VAL A 24 16.05 8.68 -13.32
CA VAL A 24 14.62 9.06 -13.40
C VAL A 24 13.96 8.38 -14.59
N ALA A 25 14.61 8.38 -15.75
CA ALA A 25 14.10 7.73 -16.96
C ALA A 25 13.99 6.21 -16.78
N LEU A 26 14.99 5.57 -16.17
CA LEU A 26 14.99 4.14 -15.87
C LEU A 26 13.85 3.78 -14.93
N ARG A 27 13.70 4.50 -13.81
CA ARG A 27 12.58 4.31 -12.86
C ARG A 27 11.22 4.47 -13.52
N ARG A 28 11.08 5.44 -14.43
CA ARG A 28 9.84 5.64 -15.19
C ARG A 28 9.58 4.48 -16.14
N SER A 29 10.61 3.98 -16.83
CA SER A 29 10.52 2.82 -17.72
C SER A 29 10.17 1.55 -16.97
N GLU A 30 10.80 1.29 -15.81
CA GLU A 30 10.48 0.17 -14.93
C GLU A 30 9.03 0.23 -14.43
N LYS A 31 8.58 1.43 -14.02
CA LYS A 31 7.20 1.68 -13.58
C LYS A 31 6.20 1.41 -14.70
N LEU A 32 6.50 1.83 -15.93
CA LEU A 32 5.65 1.59 -17.10
C LEU A 32 5.62 0.10 -17.50
N ALA A 33 6.75 -0.58 -17.48
CA ALA A 33 6.82 -2.02 -17.76
C ALA A 33 6.05 -2.84 -16.73
N MET A 34 6.12 -2.44 -15.46
CA MET A 34 5.36 -3.02 -14.37
C MET A 34 3.86 -2.73 -14.51
N ALA A 35 3.50 -1.49 -14.90
CA ALA A 35 2.14 -1.10 -15.21
C ALA A 35 1.51 -1.97 -16.29
N GLY A 36 2.24 -2.23 -17.37
CA GLY A 36 1.78 -3.11 -18.46
C GLY A 36 1.48 -4.53 -17.98
N ARG A 37 2.35 -5.11 -17.13
CA ARG A 37 2.13 -6.43 -16.55
C ARG A 37 0.94 -6.46 -15.57
N LEU A 38 0.75 -5.39 -14.82
CA LEU A 38 -0.37 -5.26 -13.88
C LEU A 38 -1.70 -4.98 -14.58
N ALA A 39 -1.68 -4.25 -15.71
CA ALA A 39 -2.91 -3.86 -16.41
C ALA A 39 -3.77 -5.05 -16.81
N ALA A 40 -3.19 -6.10 -17.38
CA ALA A 40 -3.92 -7.31 -17.76
C ALA A 40 -4.62 -7.96 -16.56
N SER A 41 -3.94 -8.03 -15.43
CA SER A 41 -4.46 -8.67 -14.23
C SER A 41 -5.49 -7.79 -13.50
N VAL A 42 -5.28 -6.46 -13.46
CA VAL A 42 -6.25 -5.50 -12.93
C VAL A 42 -7.53 -5.51 -13.76
N MET A 43 -7.41 -5.61 -15.09
CA MET A 43 -8.59 -5.74 -15.96
C MET A 43 -9.36 -7.02 -15.67
N HIS A 44 -8.68 -8.16 -15.46
CA HIS A 44 -9.35 -9.38 -15.03
C HIS A 44 -10.08 -9.22 -13.69
N GLU A 45 -9.47 -8.55 -12.72
CA GLU A 45 -10.09 -8.31 -11.41
C GLU A 45 -11.25 -7.32 -11.44
N ILE A 46 -11.25 -6.36 -12.37
CA ILE A 46 -12.38 -5.44 -12.59
C ILE A 46 -13.49 -6.15 -13.38
N ASN A 47 -13.14 -6.99 -14.36
CA ASN A 47 -14.12 -7.70 -15.16
C ASN A 47 -14.95 -8.69 -14.33
N ASN A 48 -14.34 -9.36 -13.34
CA ASN A 48 -15.08 -10.32 -12.48
C ASN A 48 -16.26 -9.68 -11.72
N PRO A 49 -16.09 -8.63 -10.91
CA PRO A 49 -17.23 -7.96 -10.26
C PRO A 49 -18.16 -7.27 -11.27
N SER A 50 -17.65 -6.80 -12.42
CA SER A 50 -18.49 -6.23 -13.48
C SER A 50 -19.41 -7.29 -14.08
N GLN A 51 -18.92 -8.50 -14.31
CA GLN A 51 -19.77 -9.61 -14.77
C GLN A 51 -20.80 -9.99 -13.71
N ALA A 52 -20.39 -10.09 -12.44
CA ALA A 52 -21.32 -10.36 -11.34
C ALA A 52 -22.44 -9.29 -11.26
N ILE A 53 -22.11 -8.00 -11.46
CA ILE A 53 -23.11 -6.93 -11.54
C ILE A 53 -24.08 -7.16 -12.71
N ALA A 54 -23.57 -7.51 -13.89
CA ALA A 54 -24.42 -7.78 -15.07
C ALA A 54 -25.39 -8.93 -14.80
N ASP A 55 -24.92 -10.01 -14.18
CA ASP A 55 -25.74 -11.16 -13.82
C ASP A 55 -26.81 -10.79 -12.77
N LEU A 56 -26.43 -9.98 -11.75
CA LEU A 56 -27.37 -9.50 -10.74
C LEU A 56 -28.42 -8.55 -11.31
N VAL A 57 -28.05 -7.67 -12.25
CA VAL A 57 -29.01 -6.79 -12.96
C VAL A 57 -29.98 -7.61 -13.79
N TYR A 58 -29.51 -8.67 -14.45
CA TYR A 58 -30.40 -9.59 -15.18
C TYR A 58 -31.42 -10.29 -14.24
N LEU A 59 -30.96 -10.74 -13.06
CA LEU A 59 -31.81 -11.32 -12.04
C LEU A 59 -32.84 -10.32 -11.49
N LEU A 60 -32.47 -9.05 -11.28
CA LEU A 60 -33.41 -7.99 -10.88
C LEU A 60 -34.58 -7.86 -11.83
N GLY A 61 -34.34 -7.98 -13.15
CA GLY A 61 -35.41 -7.94 -14.14
C GLY A 61 -36.38 -9.14 -14.06
N LYS A 62 -35.87 -10.32 -13.66
CA LYS A 62 -36.68 -11.53 -13.48
C LYS A 62 -37.42 -11.61 -12.14
N GLU A 63 -36.86 -10.98 -11.11
CA GLU A 63 -37.33 -11.02 -9.74
C GLU A 63 -38.09 -9.73 -9.37
N ALA A 64 -38.51 -8.92 -10.36
CA ALA A 64 -39.12 -7.60 -10.15
C ALA A 64 -40.38 -7.62 -9.26
N ASP A 65 -41.13 -8.72 -9.29
CA ASP A 65 -42.35 -8.90 -8.50
C ASP A 65 -42.07 -9.35 -7.06
N HIS A 66 -40.80 -9.55 -6.69
CA HIS A 66 -40.35 -9.99 -5.37
C HIS A 66 -39.47 -8.94 -4.67
N PRO A 67 -40.06 -7.97 -3.94
CA PRO A 67 -39.29 -6.84 -3.36
C PRO A 67 -38.12 -7.22 -2.46
N GLU A 68 -38.22 -8.35 -1.75
CA GLU A 68 -37.16 -8.85 -0.88
C GLU A 68 -35.94 -9.32 -1.68
N LEU A 69 -36.17 -10.02 -2.80
CA LEU A 69 -35.11 -10.47 -3.70
C LEU A 69 -34.47 -9.25 -4.40
N VAL A 70 -35.26 -8.28 -4.84
CA VAL A 70 -34.78 -7.04 -5.43
C VAL A 70 -33.82 -6.30 -4.47
N ARG A 71 -34.22 -6.16 -3.18
CA ARG A 71 -33.35 -5.52 -2.17
C ARG A 71 -32.06 -6.32 -1.94
N ALA A 72 -32.14 -7.65 -1.88
CA ALA A 72 -30.96 -8.49 -1.72
C ALA A 72 -30.00 -8.36 -2.92
N ARG A 73 -30.50 -8.34 -4.17
CA ARG A 73 -29.67 -8.14 -5.37
C ARG A 73 -29.04 -6.75 -5.40
N ALA A 74 -29.80 -5.70 -5.03
CA ALA A 74 -29.28 -4.35 -4.95
C ALA A 74 -28.10 -4.25 -3.97
N ALA A 75 -28.23 -4.83 -2.77
CA ALA A 75 -27.13 -4.88 -1.80
C ALA A 75 -25.89 -5.62 -2.34
N GLN A 76 -26.09 -6.73 -3.07
CA GLN A 76 -25.00 -7.46 -3.72
C GLN A 76 -24.31 -6.62 -4.82
N ILE A 77 -25.07 -5.84 -5.59
CA ILE A 77 -24.50 -4.92 -6.59
C ILE A 77 -23.67 -3.84 -5.92
N GLU A 78 -24.16 -3.24 -4.83
CA GLU A 78 -23.40 -2.25 -4.05
C GLU A 78 -22.07 -2.82 -3.55
N GLU A 79 -22.05 -4.06 -3.07
CA GLU A 79 -20.81 -4.74 -2.64
C GLU A 79 -19.81 -4.87 -3.80
N GLN A 80 -20.27 -5.27 -4.99
CA GLN A 80 -19.39 -5.39 -6.16
C GLN A 80 -18.85 -4.01 -6.62
N LEU A 81 -19.66 -2.94 -6.56
CA LEU A 81 -19.23 -1.59 -6.86
C LEU A 81 -18.15 -1.10 -5.90
N VAL A 82 -18.30 -1.35 -4.60
CA VAL A 82 -17.27 -1.06 -3.59
C VAL A 82 -15.98 -1.81 -3.90
N ARG A 83 -16.07 -3.06 -4.35
CA ARG A 83 -14.93 -3.86 -4.77
C ARG A 83 -14.18 -3.25 -5.96
N ILE A 84 -14.91 -2.83 -7.01
CA ILE A 84 -14.32 -2.13 -8.18
C ILE A 84 -13.62 -0.84 -7.75
N GLN A 85 -14.27 -0.02 -6.93
CA GLN A 85 -13.69 1.22 -6.42
C GLN A 85 -12.40 0.96 -5.62
N TYR A 86 -12.37 -0.10 -4.84
CA TYR A 86 -11.18 -0.50 -4.09
C TYR A 86 -10.03 -0.87 -5.03
N ILE A 87 -10.27 -1.74 -6.03
CA ILE A 87 -9.27 -2.15 -7.02
C ILE A 87 -8.72 -0.92 -7.74
N ALA A 88 -9.59 -0.03 -8.21
CA ALA A 88 -9.22 1.20 -8.89
C ALA A 88 -8.34 2.10 -8.00
N ARG A 89 -8.72 2.33 -6.73
CA ARG A 89 -7.93 3.14 -5.79
C ARG A 89 -6.55 2.53 -5.51
N GLN A 90 -6.47 1.23 -5.31
CA GLN A 90 -5.22 0.50 -5.08
C GLN A 90 -4.28 0.63 -6.29
N THR A 91 -4.81 0.47 -7.50
CA THR A 91 -4.06 0.58 -8.74
C THR A 91 -3.61 2.01 -9.01
N LEU A 92 -4.51 2.99 -8.88
CA LEU A 92 -4.21 4.40 -9.11
C LEU A 92 -3.19 4.95 -8.11
N SER A 93 -3.20 4.46 -6.86
CA SER A 93 -2.22 4.90 -5.86
C SER A 93 -0.80 4.50 -6.23
N PHE A 94 -0.62 3.37 -6.92
CA PHE A 94 0.68 2.94 -7.46
C PHE A 94 1.21 3.88 -8.55
N PHE A 95 0.31 4.48 -9.36
CA PHE A 95 0.67 5.39 -10.47
C PHE A 95 0.77 6.86 -10.06
N ARG A 96 0.24 7.23 -8.90
CA ARG A 96 0.42 8.61 -8.44
C ARG A 96 1.90 8.88 -8.21
N ASP A 97 2.40 9.89 -8.91
CA ASP A 97 3.68 10.49 -8.54
C ASP A 97 3.46 11.14 -7.18
N THR A 98 3.98 10.48 -6.16
CA THR A 98 3.95 11.02 -4.81
C THR A 98 4.85 12.24 -4.79
N PRO A 99 4.34 13.40 -4.39
CA PRO A 99 5.19 14.56 -4.20
C PRO A 99 6.30 14.21 -3.22
N GLN A 100 7.40 14.90 -3.33
CA GLN A 100 8.69 14.74 -2.67
C GLN A 100 8.69 14.03 -1.30
N ILE A 101 9.72 13.24 -1.05
CA ILE A 101 10.01 12.74 0.28
C ILE A 101 10.15 13.91 1.24
N GLN A 102 9.52 13.83 2.41
CA GLN A 102 9.53 14.92 3.39
C GLN A 102 9.57 14.37 4.81
N PRO A 103 10.18 15.11 5.75
CA PRO A 103 10.08 14.80 7.17
C PRO A 103 8.60 14.83 7.58
N LYS A 104 8.11 13.74 8.14
CA LYS A 104 6.71 13.60 8.57
C LYS A 104 6.63 12.85 9.87
N ASP A 105 5.77 13.31 10.78
CA ASP A 105 5.40 12.50 11.94
C ASP A 105 4.55 11.32 11.49
N LEU A 106 5.01 10.12 11.82
CA LEU A 106 4.37 8.87 11.44
C LEU A 106 3.17 8.52 12.30
N VAL A 107 3.07 9.06 13.53
CA VAL A 107 1.98 8.75 14.47
C VAL A 107 0.61 9.17 13.93
N PRO A 108 0.41 10.39 13.41
CA PRO A 108 -0.86 10.77 12.78
C PRO A 108 -1.24 9.93 11.55
N LEU A 109 -0.25 9.40 10.80
CA LEU A 109 -0.53 8.51 9.67
C LEU A 109 -1.05 7.15 10.14
N VAL A 110 -0.51 6.62 11.24
CA VAL A 110 -1.02 5.41 11.90
C VAL A 110 -2.47 5.59 12.32
N GLU A 111 -2.79 6.69 13.01
CA GLU A 111 -4.15 6.99 13.45
C GLU A 111 -5.12 7.13 12.27
N THR A 112 -4.67 7.77 11.20
CA THR A 112 -5.47 7.93 9.98
C THR A 112 -5.77 6.58 9.32
N ALA A 113 -4.78 5.69 9.24
CA ALA A 113 -4.99 4.34 8.69
C ALA A 113 -6.00 3.53 9.53
N LEU A 114 -5.92 3.61 10.86
CA LEU A 114 -6.89 2.95 11.75
C LEU A 114 -8.31 3.51 11.57
N ARG A 115 -8.44 4.84 11.41
CA ARG A 115 -9.75 5.47 11.13
C ARG A 115 -10.35 5.01 9.80
N TYR A 116 -9.55 4.82 8.77
CA TYR A 116 -10.03 4.32 7.47
C TYR A 116 -10.65 2.93 7.56
N HIS A 117 -10.23 2.13 8.53
CA HIS A 117 -10.75 0.77 8.75
C HIS A 117 -11.65 0.66 9.98
N SER A 118 -12.08 1.79 10.57
CA SER A 118 -12.85 1.80 11.83
C SER A 118 -14.15 0.99 11.75
N VAL A 119 -14.88 1.06 10.64
CA VAL A 119 -16.13 0.30 10.45
C VAL A 119 -15.84 -1.20 10.51
N LEU A 120 -14.89 -1.71 9.72
CA LEU A 120 -14.50 -3.13 9.71
C LEU A 120 -14.00 -3.60 11.09
N LEU A 121 -13.21 -2.77 11.78
CA LEU A 121 -12.69 -3.08 13.11
C LEU A 121 -13.81 -3.15 14.15
N GLN A 122 -14.81 -2.27 14.07
CA GLN A 122 -15.97 -2.25 14.95
C GLN A 122 -16.94 -3.40 14.69
N GLU A 123 -17.29 -3.68 13.44
CA GLU A 123 -18.16 -4.80 13.04
C GLU A 123 -17.63 -6.13 13.55
N LYS A 124 -16.32 -6.34 13.44
CA LYS A 124 -15.64 -7.54 13.94
C LYS A 124 -15.27 -7.45 15.43
N ARG A 125 -15.61 -6.37 16.13
CA ARG A 125 -15.26 -6.13 17.56
C ARG A 125 -13.76 -6.34 17.84
N ILE A 126 -12.89 -5.92 16.92
CA ILE A 126 -11.44 -6.12 17.02
C ILE A 126 -10.88 -5.20 18.11
N GLN A 127 -10.10 -5.80 19.03
CA GLN A 127 -9.37 -5.05 20.06
C GLN A 127 -8.07 -4.51 19.47
N VAL A 128 -7.99 -3.20 19.28
CA VAL A 128 -6.77 -2.54 18.78
C VAL A 128 -5.88 -2.16 19.96
N ARG A 129 -4.66 -2.70 20.03
CA ARG A 129 -3.64 -2.35 21.02
C ARG A 129 -2.51 -1.59 20.35
N LYS A 130 -2.28 -0.36 20.80
CA LYS A 130 -1.25 0.54 20.24
C LYS A 130 -0.10 0.72 21.22
N GLU A 131 1.12 0.59 20.73
CA GLU A 131 2.37 0.93 21.40
C GLU A 131 3.13 1.88 20.47
N VAL A 132 2.80 3.16 20.51
CA VAL A 132 3.39 4.21 19.67
C VAL A 132 3.95 5.31 20.56
N PRO A 133 5.06 5.99 20.19
CA PRO A 133 5.55 7.16 20.91
C PRO A 133 4.63 8.36 20.66
N ASP A 134 4.83 9.45 21.38
CA ASP A 134 4.08 10.70 21.17
C ASP A 134 4.34 11.27 19.76
N THR A 135 5.58 11.15 19.27
CA THR A 135 5.98 11.57 17.93
C THR A 135 7.12 10.69 17.40
N LEU A 136 7.15 10.48 16.09
CA LEU A 136 8.24 9.82 15.38
C LEU A 136 8.40 10.42 13.99
N ILE A 137 9.41 11.27 13.84
CA ILE A 137 9.70 11.91 12.55
C ILE A 137 10.56 11.00 11.68
N ALA A 138 10.15 10.81 10.43
CA ALA A 138 10.93 10.13 9.41
C ALA A 138 10.73 10.79 8.04
N SER A 139 11.74 10.73 7.19
CA SER A 139 11.66 11.19 5.80
C SER A 139 10.96 10.12 4.96
N VAL A 140 9.71 10.37 4.60
CA VAL A 140 8.85 9.41 3.89
C VAL A 140 8.06 10.10 2.78
N TYR A 141 7.48 9.31 1.88
CA TYR A 141 6.35 9.70 1.05
C TYR A 141 5.07 9.45 1.85
N PRO A 142 4.36 10.48 2.37
CA PRO A 142 3.28 10.28 3.34
C PRO A 142 2.12 9.43 2.82
N GLY A 143 1.77 9.57 1.53
CA GLY A 143 0.73 8.77 0.89
C GLY A 143 1.10 7.29 0.80
N ASP A 144 2.35 6.99 0.45
CA ASP A 144 2.86 5.61 0.36
C ASP A 144 2.87 4.97 1.76
N PHE A 145 3.34 5.72 2.77
CA PHE A 145 3.39 5.20 4.14
C PHE A 145 1.99 4.94 4.71
N LEU A 146 1.03 5.84 4.46
CA LEU A 146 -0.37 5.65 4.83
C LEU A 146 -0.96 4.42 4.14
N GLN A 147 -0.67 4.21 2.87
CA GLN A 147 -1.11 3.05 2.10
C GLN A 147 -0.51 1.75 2.65
N LEU A 148 0.78 1.75 2.98
CA LEU A 148 1.46 0.61 3.61
C LEU A 148 0.74 0.17 4.89
N ILE A 149 0.49 1.13 5.81
CA ILE A 149 -0.20 0.82 7.06
C ILE A 149 -1.61 0.33 6.79
N SER A 150 -2.37 1.01 5.92
CA SER A 150 -3.73 0.66 5.56
C SER A 150 -3.83 -0.78 5.02
N ASN A 151 -2.92 -1.17 4.11
CA ASN A 151 -2.87 -2.53 3.58
C ASN A 151 -2.60 -3.57 4.67
N LEU A 152 -1.64 -3.32 5.57
CA LEU A 152 -1.30 -4.26 6.65
C LEU A 152 -2.42 -4.35 7.70
N VAL A 153 -3.03 -3.23 8.08
CA VAL A 153 -4.18 -3.19 9.01
C VAL A 153 -5.37 -3.96 8.43
N ARG A 154 -5.69 -3.72 7.16
CA ARG A 154 -6.77 -4.42 6.48
C ARG A 154 -6.52 -5.93 6.42
N ASN A 155 -5.32 -6.36 6.01
CA ASN A 155 -4.97 -7.78 5.95
C ASN A 155 -5.14 -8.47 7.30
N SER A 156 -4.71 -7.81 8.39
CA SER A 156 -4.90 -8.30 9.75
C SER A 156 -6.37 -8.35 10.14
N ALA A 157 -7.13 -7.28 9.90
CA ALA A 157 -8.56 -7.21 10.23
C ALA A 157 -9.38 -8.29 9.51
N GLU A 158 -9.04 -8.60 8.26
CA GLU A 158 -9.67 -9.66 7.48
C GLU A 158 -9.31 -11.07 8.00
N ALA A 159 -8.07 -11.28 8.50
CA ALA A 159 -7.62 -12.56 9.03
C ALA A 159 -8.14 -12.84 10.44
N LEU A 160 -8.51 -11.80 11.18
CA LEU A 160 -8.97 -11.88 12.57
C LEU A 160 -10.39 -12.46 12.67
N PRO A 161 -10.66 -13.29 13.68
CA PRO A 161 -12.03 -13.63 14.09
C PRO A 161 -12.71 -12.44 14.76
N VAL A 162 -14.03 -12.54 14.96
CA VAL A 162 -14.78 -11.60 15.78
C VAL A 162 -14.20 -11.59 17.20
N GLY A 163 -13.95 -10.41 17.78
CA GLY A 163 -13.31 -10.23 19.08
C GLY A 163 -11.79 -10.44 19.09
N GLY A 164 -11.17 -10.61 17.92
CA GLY A 164 -9.72 -10.77 17.81
C GLY A 164 -8.92 -9.53 18.21
N THR A 165 -7.60 -9.66 18.26
CA THR A 165 -6.68 -8.60 18.71
C THR A 165 -5.72 -8.20 17.59
N LEU A 166 -5.69 -6.90 17.27
CA LEU A 166 -4.71 -6.25 16.40
C LEU A 166 -3.72 -5.47 17.27
N ARG A 167 -2.44 -5.78 17.19
CA ARG A 167 -1.38 -5.02 17.88
C ARG A 167 -0.60 -4.21 16.87
N LEU A 168 -0.46 -2.91 17.13
CA LEU A 168 0.34 -2.00 16.35
C LEU A 168 1.41 -1.38 17.24
N ARG A 169 2.67 -1.54 16.81
CA ARG A 169 3.83 -0.99 17.52
C ARG A 169 4.68 -0.17 16.58
N LEU A 170 4.98 1.07 16.97
CA LEU A 170 5.90 1.96 16.27
C LEU A 170 7.06 2.30 17.19
N ARG A 171 8.29 2.06 16.77
CA ARG A 171 9.50 2.34 17.54
C ARG A 171 10.58 2.92 16.65
N ALA A 172 11.46 3.75 17.23
CA ALA A 172 12.67 4.23 16.59
C ALA A 172 13.91 3.65 17.26
N SER A 173 14.96 3.46 16.48
CA SER A 173 16.35 3.35 16.90
C SER A 173 17.10 4.59 16.42
N ALA A 174 18.41 4.68 16.63
CA ALA A 174 19.20 5.84 16.20
C ALA A 174 19.06 6.17 14.70
N THR A 175 18.90 5.18 13.84
CA THR A 175 18.89 5.35 12.38
C THR A 175 17.63 4.83 11.69
N ASN A 176 16.84 4.01 12.36
CA ASN A 176 15.72 3.30 11.74
C ASN A 176 14.44 3.41 12.55
N GLY A 177 13.33 3.60 11.83
CA GLY A 177 11.98 3.39 12.34
C GLY A 177 11.55 1.94 12.11
N ARG A 178 10.82 1.35 13.07
CA ARG A 178 10.22 0.03 12.95
C ARG A 178 8.73 0.09 13.24
N LEU A 179 7.94 -0.29 12.25
CA LEU A 179 6.51 -0.53 12.39
C LEU A 179 6.28 -2.04 12.49
N THR A 180 5.54 -2.48 13.50
CA THR A 180 5.10 -3.88 13.63
C THR A 180 3.58 -3.90 13.72
N ILE A 181 2.94 -4.70 12.86
CA ILE A 181 1.50 -4.97 12.90
C ILE A 181 1.35 -6.47 13.08
N ALA A 182 0.70 -6.87 14.18
CA ALA A 182 0.53 -8.27 14.55
C ALA A 182 -0.93 -8.55 14.93
N ASP A 183 -1.41 -9.71 14.52
CA ASP A 183 -2.75 -10.21 14.80
C ASP A 183 -2.71 -11.63 15.38
N ASN A 184 -3.77 -12.01 16.06
CA ASN A 184 -4.03 -13.37 16.49
C ASN A 184 -5.06 -14.07 15.59
N GLY A 185 -5.04 -13.76 14.28
CA GLY A 185 -5.91 -14.34 13.27
C GLY A 185 -5.49 -15.76 12.86
N ARG A 186 -6.08 -16.22 11.77
CA ARG A 186 -5.89 -17.60 11.24
C ARG A 186 -4.46 -17.94 10.78
N GLY A 187 -3.57 -16.96 10.70
CA GLY A 187 -2.24 -17.13 10.13
C GLY A 187 -2.23 -17.25 8.60
N ILE A 188 -1.02 -17.42 8.04
CA ILE A 188 -0.79 -17.56 6.60
C ILE A 188 -0.56 -19.04 6.28
N PRO A 189 -1.40 -19.65 5.42
CA PRO A 189 -1.26 -21.03 4.99
C PRO A 189 0.10 -21.31 4.35
N GLN A 190 0.66 -22.50 4.56
CA GLN A 190 1.99 -22.88 4.08
C GLN A 190 2.14 -22.69 2.57
N ARG A 191 1.11 -23.01 1.79
CA ARG A 191 1.10 -22.89 0.32
C ARG A 191 1.31 -21.46 -0.21
N LEU A 192 0.96 -20.43 0.60
CA LEU A 192 1.10 -19.02 0.20
C LEU A 192 2.43 -18.40 0.63
N ARG A 193 3.14 -19.02 1.57
CA ARG A 193 4.31 -18.40 2.22
C ARG A 193 5.44 -18.06 1.25
N ALA A 194 5.72 -18.93 0.29
CA ALA A 194 6.80 -18.74 -0.69
C ALA A 194 6.51 -17.57 -1.65
N ARG A 195 5.22 -17.31 -1.92
CA ARG A 195 4.76 -16.32 -2.90
C ARG A 195 4.02 -15.15 -2.29
N LEU A 196 4.16 -14.93 -0.97
CA LEU A 196 3.37 -13.98 -0.19
C LEU A 196 3.42 -12.54 -0.71
N PHE A 197 4.55 -12.13 -1.27
CA PHE A 197 4.78 -10.80 -1.82
C PHE A 197 4.71 -10.75 -3.35
N GLU A 198 4.29 -11.81 -4.01
CA GLU A 198 4.00 -11.77 -5.44
C GLU A 198 2.63 -11.11 -5.65
N ALA A 199 2.49 -10.40 -6.76
CA ALA A 199 1.22 -9.79 -7.12
C ALA A 199 0.15 -10.87 -7.34
N PHE A 200 -1.10 -10.57 -6.96
CA PHE A 200 -2.28 -11.42 -7.18
C PHE A 200 -2.30 -12.75 -6.40
N GLN A 201 -1.47 -12.88 -5.37
CA GLN A 201 -1.53 -14.02 -4.47
C GLN A 201 -2.54 -13.75 -3.35
N SER A 202 -3.66 -14.44 -3.37
CA SER A 202 -4.70 -14.38 -2.35
C SER A 202 -5.23 -15.77 -2.04
N ASP A 203 -5.53 -16.04 -0.77
CA ASP A 203 -6.23 -17.25 -0.32
C ASP A 203 -7.76 -17.08 -0.36
N LYS A 204 -8.21 -15.89 -0.76
CA LYS A 204 -9.61 -15.49 -0.73
C LYS A 204 -10.13 -15.49 -2.15
N ALA A 205 -11.03 -16.43 -2.46
CA ALA A 205 -11.69 -16.50 -3.77
C ALA A 205 -12.51 -15.23 -4.07
N GLU A 206 -12.94 -14.47 -3.05
CA GLU A 206 -13.92 -13.38 -3.22
C GLU A 206 -13.51 -12.03 -2.63
N ALA A 207 -12.52 -11.93 -1.74
CA ALA A 207 -12.35 -10.74 -0.91
C ALA A 207 -11.01 -9.96 -1.04
N GLY A 208 -10.09 -10.33 -1.94
CA GLY A 208 -8.83 -9.58 -2.04
C GLY A 208 -8.08 -9.85 -3.33
N ASN A 209 -7.63 -8.76 -3.97
CA ASN A 209 -6.92 -8.81 -5.25
C ASN A 209 -5.44 -9.24 -5.15
N GLY A 210 -4.96 -9.67 -3.98
CA GLY A 210 -3.58 -10.11 -3.79
C GLY A 210 -2.50 -9.04 -4.06
N LEU A 211 -2.88 -7.77 -4.26
CA LEU A 211 -1.96 -6.67 -4.52
C LEU A 211 -1.42 -6.00 -3.26
N GLY A 212 -2.16 -6.07 -2.14
CA GLY A 212 -1.84 -5.29 -0.94
C GLY A 212 -0.43 -5.56 -0.38
N LEU A 213 -0.01 -6.81 -0.26
CA LEU A 213 1.32 -7.16 0.25
C LEU A 213 2.43 -6.88 -0.76
N TRP A 214 2.18 -7.08 -2.05
CA TRP A 214 3.10 -6.71 -3.11
C TRP A 214 3.35 -5.19 -3.12
N ILE A 215 2.28 -4.36 -3.06
CA ILE A 215 2.38 -2.90 -2.94
C ILE A 215 3.14 -2.51 -1.65
N SER A 216 2.84 -3.18 -0.53
CA SER A 216 3.52 -2.92 0.74
C SER A 216 5.03 -3.17 0.63
N LYS A 217 5.46 -4.25 -0.03
CA LYS A 217 6.87 -4.53 -0.28
C LYS A 217 7.50 -3.46 -1.17
N THR A 218 6.86 -3.10 -2.27
CA THR A 218 7.34 -2.05 -3.20
C THR A 218 7.50 -0.70 -2.50
N ILE A 219 6.54 -0.31 -1.65
CA ILE A 219 6.63 0.92 -0.85
C ILE A 219 7.83 0.86 0.09
N VAL A 220 8.02 -0.25 0.81
CA VAL A 220 9.12 -0.41 1.77
C VAL A 220 10.47 -0.35 1.05
N GLU A 221 10.60 -1.03 -0.08
CA GLU A 221 11.82 -1.01 -0.92
C GLU A 221 12.12 0.40 -1.46
N LYS A 222 11.09 1.14 -1.90
CA LYS A 222 11.21 2.54 -2.33
C LYS A 222 11.75 3.46 -1.22
N HIS A 223 11.46 3.14 0.05
CA HIS A 223 11.99 3.87 1.21
C HIS A 223 13.35 3.34 1.70
N GLY A 224 14.00 2.43 0.97
CA GLY A 224 15.26 1.80 1.37
C GLY A 224 15.11 0.89 2.59
N GLY A 225 13.90 0.42 2.86
CA GLY A 225 13.55 -0.39 4.01
C GLY A 225 13.52 -1.88 3.73
N ARG A 226 13.04 -2.62 4.74
CA ARG A 226 12.83 -4.08 4.65
C ARG A 226 11.56 -4.47 5.36
N ILE A 227 10.76 -5.34 4.73
CA ILE A 227 9.60 -6.00 5.34
C ILE A 227 9.94 -7.46 5.67
N ARG A 228 9.59 -7.89 6.88
CA ARG A 228 9.69 -9.27 7.36
C ARG A 228 8.37 -9.70 7.94
N TRP A 229 8.13 -10.98 8.00
CA TRP A 229 6.91 -11.54 8.58
C TRP A 229 7.18 -12.84 9.33
N ARG A 230 6.29 -13.17 10.27
CA ARG A 230 6.19 -14.46 10.95
C ARG A 230 4.72 -14.82 11.01
N SER A 231 4.40 -16.09 10.85
CA SER A 231 3.02 -16.55 10.95
C SER A 231 2.96 -18.00 11.42
N CYS A 232 1.96 -18.26 12.25
CA CYS A 232 1.61 -19.59 12.75
C CYS A 232 0.12 -19.81 12.51
N THR A 233 -0.25 -21.00 12.05
CA THR A 233 -1.64 -21.37 11.75
C THR A 233 -2.31 -22.16 12.87
N GLU A 234 -1.54 -22.58 13.90
CA GLU A 234 -2.02 -23.46 14.95
C GLU A 234 -1.47 -23.08 16.33
N GLY A 235 -2.16 -23.50 17.39
CA GLY A 235 -1.73 -23.38 18.77
C GLY A 235 -1.82 -21.94 19.36
N LYS A 236 -1.23 -21.76 20.55
CA LYS A 236 -1.29 -20.49 21.31
C LYS A 236 -0.63 -19.31 20.61
N ALA A 237 0.25 -19.55 19.62
CA ALA A 237 0.94 -18.53 18.85
C ALA A 237 0.30 -18.28 17.47
N GLN A 238 -0.95 -18.74 17.27
CA GLN A 238 -1.67 -18.52 16.04
C GLN A 238 -1.79 -17.02 15.72
N GLY A 239 -1.56 -16.69 14.45
CA GLY A 239 -1.61 -15.31 13.97
C GLY A 239 -0.52 -14.94 12.98
N THR A 240 -0.43 -13.67 12.66
CA THR A 240 0.60 -13.12 11.77
C THR A 240 1.20 -11.85 12.36
N ALA A 241 2.49 -11.64 12.15
CA ALA A 241 3.18 -10.40 12.46
C ALA A 241 4.01 -9.94 11.27
N PHE A 242 3.72 -8.74 10.76
CA PHE A 242 4.55 -8.03 9.80
C PHE A 242 5.42 -7.01 10.53
N SER A 243 6.71 -6.96 10.18
CA SER A 243 7.67 -5.99 10.72
C SER A 243 8.34 -5.26 9.57
N VAL A 244 8.11 -3.96 9.48
CA VAL A 244 8.70 -3.05 8.50
C VAL A 244 9.78 -2.24 9.22
N THR A 245 10.98 -2.20 8.64
CA THR A 245 12.08 -1.35 9.11
C THR A 245 12.48 -0.41 7.99
N MET A 246 12.56 0.90 8.26
CA MET A 246 12.93 1.92 7.28
C MET A 246 13.91 2.93 7.89
N PRO A 247 14.85 3.48 7.10
CA PRO A 247 15.72 4.57 7.55
C PRO A 247 14.90 5.80 7.94
N LEU A 248 15.22 6.45 9.06
CA LEU A 248 14.54 7.69 9.49
C LEU A 248 14.89 8.87 8.57
N GLY A 249 16.13 8.91 8.05
CA GLY A 249 16.59 9.93 7.11
C GLY A 249 16.08 9.75 5.67
N GLY A 250 15.32 8.70 5.39
CA GLY A 250 14.88 8.35 4.04
C GLY A 250 15.87 7.45 3.29
N PRO A 251 15.58 7.08 2.02
CA PRO A 251 16.44 6.24 1.21
C PRO A 251 17.79 6.91 0.95
N VAL A 252 18.85 6.11 0.93
CA VAL A 252 20.21 6.57 0.60
C VAL A 252 20.18 7.13 -0.83
N GLY A 253 20.48 8.42 -0.99
CA GLY A 253 20.37 9.15 -2.27
C GLY A 253 19.36 10.30 -2.25
N ALA A 254 18.42 10.35 -1.29
CA ALA A 254 17.49 11.48 -1.13
C ALA A 254 18.09 12.65 -0.32
N VAL A 255 19.24 12.42 0.33
CA VAL A 255 19.89 13.38 1.25
C VAL A 255 20.51 14.58 0.52
N GLY A 256 20.63 14.54 -0.83
CA GLY A 256 21.21 15.64 -1.61
C GLY A 256 20.28 16.86 -1.83
N GLN A 257 19.03 16.82 -1.39
CA GLN A 257 18.06 17.92 -1.62
C GLN A 257 17.57 18.63 -0.36
N LEU A 258 18.04 18.24 0.82
CA LEU A 258 17.75 18.94 2.07
C LEU A 258 19.00 19.72 2.51
N ALA A 259 19.23 20.88 1.87
CA ALA A 259 20.10 21.91 2.44
C ALA A 259 19.50 22.37 3.79
N PRO A 260 20.30 22.61 4.83
CA PRO A 260 19.81 22.97 6.14
C PRO A 260 19.19 24.36 6.13
N VAL A 261 17.87 24.45 6.22
CA VAL A 261 17.19 25.67 6.63
C VAL A 261 17.11 25.67 8.16
N LEU A 262 18.25 25.71 8.84
CA LEU A 262 18.34 25.96 10.26
C LEU A 262 19.70 26.60 10.58
N ALA A 263 19.85 27.88 10.22
CA ALA A 263 20.76 28.82 10.88
C ALA A 263 20.45 30.25 10.38
N ALA A 264 19.43 30.87 10.95
CA ALA A 264 19.35 32.32 11.15
C ALA A 264 18.00 32.64 11.84
N GLY A 265 18.11 33.04 13.09
CA GLY A 265 16.98 33.62 13.86
C GLY A 265 17.03 33.23 15.31
#